data_c3569275a69219405962872970454cd4
#
_entry.id   c3569275a69219405962872970454cd4
#
_cell.length_a   1.000
_cell.length_b   1.000
_cell.length_c   1.000
_cell.angle_alpha   90.00
_cell.angle_beta   90.00
_cell.angle_gamma   90.00
#
_symmetry.space_group_name_H-M   'P 1'
#
loop_
_entity.id
_entity.type
_entity.pdbx_description
1 polymer ?
#
loop_
_entity_poly.entity_id
_entity_poly.type
_entity_poly.pdbx_seq_one_letter_code
_entity_poly.pdbx_strand_id
1 'polypeptide(L)'
;MTASTSKISQTVRLMIVDDDTSLRLVLRQQFEAEGLRIIKEADSLAQAYPMVADFNPDMVLLDVQLPDGSGFDICKTLRAQGFDKPILMLTGQDSEQDIIMGLEAGANDYIAKPMRMGELLARMKTHLRQHKLSDDARFDINGLDFIPSAKTIASRTSASKVKLTEKETMILKLLNKNAPHMVMREDMLSEIWGFQKGLTTHTLETHIYRLRQKLARITDEPVIITAQDGYRLADK
;
A
#
# COMPACT_ATOMS: atom_id res chain seq x y z
N MET A 1 4.31 -21.90 -28.21
CA MET A 1 4.68 -21.60 -26.80
C MET A 1 3.55 -20.83 -26.19
N THR A 2 2.63 -21.52 -25.50
CA THR A 2 1.49 -20.91 -24.84
C THR A 2 1.99 -20.27 -23.56
N ALA A 3 1.98 -18.95 -23.50
CA ALA A 3 2.23 -18.22 -22.27
C ALA A 3 1.19 -18.64 -21.22
N SER A 4 1.65 -19.32 -20.19
CA SER A 4 0.82 -19.67 -19.02
C SER A 4 0.37 -18.36 -18.37
N THR A 5 -0.82 -17.91 -18.69
CA THR A 5 -1.44 -16.73 -18.06
C THR A 5 -1.78 -17.14 -16.64
N SER A 6 -0.91 -16.83 -15.70
CA SER A 6 -1.14 -17.09 -14.28
C SER A 6 -2.50 -16.48 -13.88
N LYS A 7 -3.45 -17.33 -13.51
CA LYS A 7 -4.76 -16.89 -13.00
C LYS A 7 -4.59 -16.11 -11.70
N ILE A 8 -5.46 -15.14 -11.45
CA ILE A 8 -5.52 -14.46 -10.16
C ILE A 8 -5.95 -15.49 -9.10
N SER A 9 -5.36 -15.44 -7.92
CA SER A 9 -5.69 -16.39 -6.84
C SER A 9 -7.16 -16.28 -6.45
N GLN A 10 -7.82 -17.42 -6.25
CA GLN A 10 -9.22 -17.49 -5.81
C GLN A 10 -9.46 -16.88 -4.41
N THR A 11 -8.41 -16.69 -3.62
CA THR A 11 -8.47 -16.10 -2.28
C THR A 11 -8.41 -14.58 -2.29
N VAL A 12 -8.16 -13.94 -3.45
CA VAL A 12 -8.10 -12.48 -3.56
C VAL A 12 -9.49 -11.89 -3.33
N ARG A 13 -9.55 -10.95 -2.41
CA ARG A 13 -10.75 -10.17 -2.05
C ARG A 13 -10.74 -8.89 -2.86
N LEU A 14 -11.61 -8.81 -3.85
CA LEU A 14 -11.74 -7.65 -4.72
C LEU A 14 -12.93 -6.80 -4.30
N MET A 15 -12.75 -5.49 -4.24
CA MET A 15 -13.85 -4.54 -4.11
C MET A 15 -13.97 -3.71 -5.37
N ILE A 16 -15.19 -3.55 -5.88
CA ILE A 16 -15.52 -2.70 -7.04
C ILE A 16 -16.43 -1.59 -6.54
N VAL A 17 -16.03 -0.34 -6.77
CA VAL A 17 -16.79 0.86 -6.42
C VAL A 17 -17.04 1.65 -7.69
N ASP A 18 -18.27 1.66 -8.16
CA ASP A 18 -18.71 2.28 -9.42
C ASP A 18 -20.22 2.42 -9.39
N ASP A 19 -20.81 3.51 -9.85
CA ASP A 19 -22.27 3.69 -9.85
C ASP A 19 -22.95 3.00 -11.04
N ASP A 20 -22.21 2.70 -12.12
CA ASP A 20 -22.72 1.97 -13.28
C ASP A 20 -22.94 0.48 -12.95
N THR A 21 -24.19 0.12 -12.68
CA THR A 21 -24.60 -1.26 -12.40
C THR A 21 -24.25 -2.23 -13.52
N SER A 22 -24.35 -1.78 -14.79
CA SER A 22 -24.05 -2.62 -15.95
C SER A 22 -22.57 -2.93 -16.03
N LEU A 23 -21.72 -1.94 -15.78
CA LEU A 23 -20.27 -2.11 -15.75
C LEU A 23 -19.87 -3.04 -14.59
N ARG A 24 -20.41 -2.84 -13.38
CA ARG A 24 -20.13 -3.74 -12.24
C ARG A 24 -20.48 -5.18 -12.55
N LEU A 25 -21.64 -5.43 -13.18
CA LEU A 25 -22.08 -6.77 -13.57
C LEU A 25 -21.10 -7.41 -14.57
N VAL A 26 -20.72 -6.67 -15.61
CA VAL A 26 -19.75 -7.15 -16.62
C VAL A 26 -18.41 -7.45 -15.97
N LEU A 27 -17.89 -6.55 -15.15
CA LEU A 27 -16.62 -6.74 -14.43
C LEU A 27 -16.66 -7.99 -13.54
N ARG A 28 -17.72 -8.15 -12.75
CA ARG A 28 -17.94 -9.33 -11.90
C ARG A 28 -17.87 -10.62 -12.70
N GLN A 29 -18.67 -10.72 -13.78
CA GLN A 29 -18.71 -11.93 -14.62
C GLN A 29 -17.34 -12.27 -15.21
N GLN A 30 -16.61 -11.27 -15.68
CA GLN A 30 -15.28 -11.45 -16.24
C GLN A 30 -14.26 -11.88 -15.17
N PHE A 31 -14.29 -11.29 -13.98
CA PHE A 31 -13.40 -11.67 -12.88
C PHE A 31 -13.70 -13.08 -12.36
N GLU A 32 -14.98 -13.45 -12.29
CA GLU A 32 -15.38 -14.82 -11.92
C GLU A 32 -14.91 -15.85 -12.95
N ALA A 33 -14.94 -15.52 -14.24
CA ALA A 33 -14.40 -16.36 -15.31
C ALA A 33 -12.87 -16.53 -15.20
N GLU A 34 -12.16 -15.50 -14.70
CA GLU A 34 -10.71 -15.54 -14.39
C GLU A 34 -10.38 -16.23 -13.06
N GLY A 35 -11.40 -16.62 -12.30
CA GLY A 35 -11.24 -17.40 -11.08
C GLY A 35 -11.34 -16.63 -9.77
N LEU A 36 -11.56 -15.30 -9.77
CA LEU A 36 -11.86 -14.55 -8.55
C LEU A 36 -13.22 -15.01 -8.00
N ARG A 37 -13.29 -15.22 -6.69
CA ARG A 37 -14.52 -15.74 -6.03
C ARG A 37 -15.06 -14.82 -4.94
N ILE A 38 -14.21 -13.90 -4.45
CA ILE A 38 -14.55 -13.06 -3.31
C ILE A 38 -14.60 -11.61 -3.81
N ILE A 39 -15.79 -11.19 -4.28
CA ILE A 39 -16.00 -9.87 -4.85
C ILE A 39 -17.14 -9.17 -4.07
N LYS A 40 -16.86 -7.93 -3.65
CA LYS A 40 -17.88 -7.02 -3.09
C LYS A 40 -18.03 -5.81 -4.00
N GLU A 41 -19.23 -5.25 -4.03
CA GLU A 41 -19.58 -4.11 -4.86
C GLU A 41 -20.20 -3.00 -4.02
N ALA A 42 -19.90 -1.75 -4.37
CA ALA A 42 -20.56 -0.56 -3.86
C ALA A 42 -20.86 0.39 -5.03
N ASP A 43 -21.93 1.16 -4.92
CA ASP A 43 -22.38 2.13 -5.92
C ASP A 43 -22.13 3.60 -5.50
N SER A 44 -21.58 3.81 -4.32
CA SER A 44 -21.45 5.11 -3.69
C SER A 44 -20.34 5.12 -2.63
N LEU A 45 -19.86 6.30 -2.27
CA LEU A 45 -18.90 6.48 -1.17
C LEU A 45 -19.50 6.02 0.17
N ALA A 46 -20.78 6.32 0.40
CA ALA A 46 -21.47 5.95 1.63
C ALA A 46 -21.50 4.44 1.87
N GLN A 47 -21.62 3.64 0.80
CA GLN A 47 -21.52 2.18 0.88
C GLN A 47 -20.07 1.70 0.96
N ALA A 48 -19.16 2.34 0.22
CA ALA A 48 -17.78 1.91 0.11
C ALA A 48 -17.01 2.01 1.43
N TYR A 49 -17.16 3.11 2.17
CA TYR A 49 -16.40 3.34 3.40
C TYR A 49 -16.55 2.24 4.46
N PRO A 50 -17.76 1.91 4.94
CA PRO A 50 -17.90 0.85 5.92
C PRO A 50 -17.49 -0.51 5.35
N MET A 51 -17.75 -0.74 4.07
CA MET A 51 -17.45 -2.01 3.41
C MET A 51 -15.94 -2.27 3.31
N VAL A 52 -15.12 -1.27 3.06
CA VAL A 52 -13.65 -1.44 3.04
C VAL A 52 -13.15 -1.89 4.41
N ALA A 53 -13.64 -1.29 5.50
CA ALA A 53 -13.23 -1.63 6.84
C ALA A 53 -13.61 -3.08 7.22
N ASP A 54 -14.85 -3.48 6.94
CA ASP A 54 -15.38 -4.81 7.31
C ASP A 54 -14.85 -5.91 6.39
N PHE A 55 -14.79 -5.62 5.10
CA PHE A 55 -14.39 -6.58 4.09
C PHE A 55 -12.88 -6.74 3.99
N ASN A 56 -12.09 -5.71 4.30
CA ASN A 56 -10.64 -5.66 4.19
C ASN A 56 -10.14 -6.21 2.83
N PRO A 57 -10.45 -5.56 1.70
CA PRO A 57 -10.12 -6.05 0.36
C PRO A 57 -8.60 -6.08 0.12
N ASP A 58 -8.14 -7.02 -0.72
CA ASP A 58 -6.75 -7.07 -1.20
C ASP A 58 -6.50 -6.09 -2.36
N MET A 59 -7.57 -5.59 -3.00
CA MET A 59 -7.55 -4.58 -4.04
C MET A 59 -8.89 -3.89 -4.16
N VAL A 60 -8.86 -2.59 -4.48
CA VAL A 60 -10.04 -1.79 -4.79
C VAL A 60 -9.94 -1.29 -6.24
N LEU A 61 -11.00 -1.52 -7.03
CA LEU A 61 -11.28 -0.80 -8.28
C LEU A 61 -12.25 0.32 -7.93
N LEU A 62 -11.91 1.54 -8.25
CA LEU A 62 -12.60 2.73 -7.75
C LEU A 62 -12.90 3.70 -8.87
N ASP A 63 -14.17 3.94 -9.13
CA ASP A 63 -14.55 5.02 -10.05
C ASP A 63 -14.19 6.39 -9.46
N VAL A 64 -13.74 7.28 -10.31
CA VAL A 64 -13.47 8.68 -9.97
C VAL A 64 -14.77 9.44 -9.72
N GLN A 65 -15.80 9.17 -10.51
CA GLN A 65 -17.09 9.87 -10.44
C GLN A 65 -18.13 8.99 -9.77
N LEU A 66 -18.57 9.38 -8.58
CA LEU A 66 -19.61 8.71 -7.83
C LEU A 66 -20.73 9.69 -7.50
N PRO A 67 -21.98 9.23 -7.31
CA PRO A 67 -23.13 10.12 -7.12
C PRO A 67 -23.05 11.00 -5.88
N ASP A 68 -22.30 10.58 -4.87
CA ASP A 68 -22.16 11.23 -3.58
C ASP A 68 -20.76 11.81 -3.32
N GLY A 69 -19.89 11.88 -4.36
CA GLY A 69 -18.59 12.53 -4.25
C GLY A 69 -17.52 11.98 -5.21
N SER A 70 -16.28 12.32 -4.94
CA SER A 70 -15.14 11.93 -5.77
C SER A 70 -14.41 10.70 -5.24
N GLY A 71 -14.10 9.77 -6.13
CA GLY A 71 -13.22 8.64 -5.81
C GLY A 71 -11.84 9.05 -5.31
N PHE A 72 -11.36 10.27 -5.66
CA PHE A 72 -10.12 10.80 -5.09
C PHE A 72 -10.23 11.01 -3.57
N ASP A 73 -11.39 11.45 -3.09
CA ASP A 73 -11.58 11.75 -1.66
C ASP A 73 -11.60 10.47 -0.82
N ILE A 74 -12.25 9.40 -1.33
CA ILE A 74 -12.20 8.11 -0.62
C ILE A 74 -10.79 7.53 -0.67
N CYS A 75 -10.07 7.64 -1.78
CA CYS A 75 -8.69 7.17 -1.88
C CYS A 75 -7.80 7.85 -0.84
N LYS A 76 -7.81 9.20 -0.76
CA LYS A 76 -7.09 9.97 0.25
C LYS A 76 -7.44 9.54 1.68
N THR A 77 -8.74 9.37 1.94
CA THR A 77 -9.23 8.97 3.27
C THR A 77 -8.75 7.57 3.64
N LEU A 78 -8.87 6.60 2.73
CA LEU A 78 -8.38 5.25 2.96
C LEU A 78 -6.87 5.22 3.23
N ARG A 79 -6.09 6.00 2.46
CA ARG A 79 -4.64 6.13 2.69
C ARG A 79 -4.33 6.75 4.05
N ALA A 80 -5.05 7.80 4.44
CA ALA A 80 -4.88 8.42 5.75
C ALA A 80 -5.22 7.47 6.91
N GLN A 81 -6.15 6.53 6.70
CA GLN A 81 -6.51 5.48 7.65
C GLN A 81 -5.54 4.28 7.64
N GLY A 82 -4.52 4.28 6.77
CA GLY A 82 -3.51 3.23 6.71
C GLY A 82 -3.85 2.06 5.79
N PHE A 83 -4.85 2.22 4.92
CA PHE A 83 -5.13 1.22 3.88
C PHE A 83 -3.99 1.22 2.87
N ASP A 84 -3.18 0.17 2.86
CA ASP A 84 -1.96 0.01 2.08
C ASP A 84 -2.14 -0.85 0.81
N LYS A 85 -3.31 -1.48 0.65
CA LYS A 85 -3.59 -2.35 -0.50
C LYS A 85 -3.76 -1.54 -1.80
N PRO A 86 -3.54 -2.18 -2.98
CA PRO A 86 -3.70 -1.50 -4.26
C PRO A 86 -5.08 -0.90 -4.46
N ILE A 87 -5.11 0.36 -4.90
CA ILE A 87 -6.29 1.07 -5.40
C ILE A 87 -6.02 1.43 -6.85
N LEU A 88 -6.84 0.92 -7.77
CA LEU A 88 -6.82 1.27 -9.19
C LEU A 88 -8.02 2.15 -9.49
N MET A 89 -7.76 3.37 -9.96
CA MET A 89 -8.82 4.30 -10.36
C MET A 89 -9.35 3.96 -11.75
N LEU A 90 -10.68 3.96 -11.88
CA LEU A 90 -11.38 3.85 -13.16
C LEU A 90 -11.98 5.21 -13.51
N THR A 91 -11.79 5.69 -14.74
CA THR A 91 -12.26 7.02 -15.12
C THR A 91 -12.77 7.10 -16.54
N GLY A 92 -13.82 7.91 -16.74
CA GLY A 92 -14.29 8.31 -18.07
C GLY A 92 -13.55 9.53 -18.65
N GLN A 93 -12.63 10.14 -17.91
CA GLN A 93 -11.91 11.34 -18.33
C GLN A 93 -10.42 11.04 -18.43
N ASP A 94 -9.83 11.31 -19.59
CA ASP A 94 -8.42 11.10 -19.90
C ASP A 94 -7.60 12.39 -19.73
N SER A 95 -8.04 13.33 -18.87
CA SER A 95 -7.26 14.54 -18.68
C SER A 95 -5.99 14.24 -17.88
N GLU A 96 -4.88 14.82 -18.31
CA GLU A 96 -3.61 14.74 -17.59
C GLU A 96 -3.74 15.18 -16.12
N GLN A 97 -4.64 16.15 -15.87
CA GLN A 97 -4.93 16.64 -14.54
C GLN A 97 -5.58 15.59 -13.64
N ASP A 98 -6.53 14.80 -14.17
CA ASP A 98 -7.20 13.74 -13.39
C ASP A 98 -6.22 12.60 -13.04
N ILE A 99 -5.31 12.27 -13.96
CA ILE A 99 -4.24 11.29 -13.71
C ILE A 99 -3.33 11.77 -12.57
N ILE A 100 -2.89 13.03 -12.62
CA ILE A 100 -2.05 13.64 -11.57
C ILE A 100 -2.78 13.63 -10.24
N MET A 101 -4.04 14.09 -10.21
CA MET A 101 -4.87 14.10 -9.00
C MET A 101 -5.05 12.69 -8.40
N GLY A 102 -5.23 11.66 -9.24
CA GLY A 102 -5.36 10.28 -8.79
C GLY A 102 -4.10 9.74 -8.14
N LEU A 103 -2.94 10.01 -8.75
CA LEU A 103 -1.65 9.60 -8.20
C LEU A 103 -1.33 10.37 -6.90
N GLU A 104 -1.62 11.67 -6.84
CA GLU A 104 -1.50 12.47 -5.62
C GLU A 104 -2.46 12.03 -4.51
N ALA A 105 -3.63 11.49 -4.88
CA ALA A 105 -4.55 10.89 -3.92
C ALA A 105 -4.04 9.57 -3.32
N GLY A 106 -2.94 9.01 -3.87
CA GLY A 106 -2.33 7.77 -3.41
C GLY A 106 -2.86 6.51 -4.12
N ALA A 107 -3.49 6.65 -5.29
CA ALA A 107 -3.81 5.52 -6.13
C ALA A 107 -2.54 4.84 -6.66
N ASN A 108 -2.63 3.55 -6.95
CA ASN A 108 -1.52 2.77 -7.50
C ASN A 108 -1.48 2.79 -9.03
N ASP A 109 -2.64 2.98 -9.65
CA ASP A 109 -2.76 3.05 -11.11
C ASP A 109 -4.04 3.77 -11.51
N TYR A 110 -4.11 4.12 -12.80
CA TYR A 110 -5.20 4.86 -13.40
C TYR A 110 -5.60 4.24 -14.73
N ILE A 111 -6.86 3.91 -14.93
CA ILE A 111 -7.36 3.19 -16.09
C ILE A 111 -8.55 3.94 -16.70
N ALA A 112 -8.39 4.36 -17.96
CA ALA A 112 -9.43 5.05 -18.69
C ALA A 112 -10.57 4.11 -19.11
N LYS A 113 -11.80 4.58 -18.98
CA LYS A 113 -13.02 3.96 -19.55
C LYS A 113 -13.23 4.51 -20.99
N PRO A 114 -13.56 3.68 -22.00
CA PRO A 114 -13.79 2.23 -21.93
C PRO A 114 -12.47 1.44 -21.86
N MET A 115 -12.37 0.56 -20.87
CA MET A 115 -11.16 -0.23 -20.65
C MET A 115 -11.21 -1.59 -21.36
N ARG A 116 -10.03 -2.08 -21.76
CA ARG A 116 -9.87 -3.45 -22.27
C ARG A 116 -9.68 -4.40 -21.09
N MET A 117 -10.52 -5.45 -20.99
CA MET A 117 -10.45 -6.40 -19.87
C MET A 117 -9.06 -7.03 -19.72
N GLY A 118 -8.39 -7.39 -20.81
CA GLY A 118 -7.04 -7.95 -20.75
C GLY A 118 -6.01 -6.98 -20.14
N GLU A 119 -6.13 -5.68 -20.40
CA GLU A 119 -5.29 -4.65 -19.82
C GLU A 119 -5.57 -4.50 -18.31
N LEU A 120 -6.85 -4.38 -17.92
CA LEU A 120 -7.25 -4.29 -16.53
C LEU A 120 -6.72 -5.48 -15.73
N LEU A 121 -6.91 -6.70 -16.21
CA LEU A 121 -6.41 -7.91 -15.57
C LEU A 121 -4.87 -7.93 -15.44
N ALA A 122 -4.16 -7.49 -16.47
CA ALA A 122 -2.69 -7.43 -16.44
C ALA A 122 -2.20 -6.44 -15.37
N ARG A 123 -2.81 -5.25 -15.28
CA ARG A 123 -2.50 -4.24 -14.26
C ARG A 123 -2.84 -4.71 -12.86
N MET A 124 -4.03 -5.30 -12.65
CA MET A 124 -4.42 -5.91 -11.38
C MET A 124 -3.42 -6.97 -10.93
N LYS A 125 -3.04 -7.90 -11.82
CA LYS A 125 -2.03 -8.95 -11.52
C LYS A 125 -0.68 -8.35 -11.11
N THR A 126 -0.26 -7.30 -11.79
CA THR A 126 1.00 -6.59 -11.50
C THR A 126 0.97 -5.99 -10.11
N HIS A 127 -0.06 -5.22 -9.76
CA HIS A 127 -0.17 -4.55 -8.46
C HIS A 127 -0.37 -5.54 -7.31
N LEU A 128 -1.20 -6.58 -7.49
CA LEU A 128 -1.35 -7.65 -6.50
C LEU A 128 -0.04 -8.38 -6.24
N ARG A 129 0.74 -8.67 -7.29
CA ARG A 129 2.04 -9.32 -7.16
C ARG A 129 3.05 -8.40 -6.45
N GLN A 130 3.14 -7.15 -6.85
CA GLN A 130 4.04 -6.17 -6.21
C GLN A 130 3.71 -6.00 -4.73
N HIS A 131 2.42 -5.92 -4.40
CA HIS A 131 1.98 -5.83 -3.01
C HIS A 131 2.36 -7.10 -2.23
N LYS A 132 2.08 -8.29 -2.74
CA LYS A 132 2.48 -9.56 -2.11
C LYS A 132 3.99 -9.69 -1.95
N LEU A 133 4.76 -9.37 -2.98
CA LEU A 133 6.23 -9.39 -2.89
C LEU A 133 6.75 -8.38 -1.86
N SER A 134 6.04 -7.25 -1.70
CA SER A 134 6.35 -6.27 -0.65
C SER A 134 5.96 -6.77 0.74
N ASP A 135 4.89 -7.57 0.84
CA ASP A 135 4.36 -8.08 2.11
C ASP A 135 5.04 -9.38 2.57
N ASP A 136 5.30 -10.31 1.66
CA ASP A 136 5.96 -11.59 1.97
C ASP A 136 7.49 -11.47 2.00
N ALA A 137 8.04 -10.32 1.62
CA ALA A 137 9.46 -10.10 1.62
C ALA A 137 10.03 -10.15 3.04
N ARG A 138 11.02 -11.02 3.24
CA ARG A 138 11.92 -10.97 4.38
C ARG A 138 13.13 -10.15 4.00
N PHE A 139 13.38 -9.12 4.76
CA PHE A 139 14.55 -8.27 4.57
C PHE A 139 15.59 -8.56 5.64
N ASP A 140 16.82 -8.72 5.22
CA ASP A 140 17.96 -8.74 6.14
C ASP A 140 18.36 -7.31 6.48
N ILE A 141 18.11 -6.89 7.70
CA ILE A 141 18.57 -5.62 8.23
C ILE A 141 19.64 -5.92 9.29
N ASN A 142 20.91 -5.92 8.89
CA ASN A 142 22.05 -6.13 9.78
C ASN A 142 21.92 -7.41 10.65
N GLY A 143 21.60 -8.55 10.01
CA GLY A 143 21.43 -9.82 10.71
C GLY A 143 20.09 -10.00 11.40
N LEU A 144 19.17 -9.06 11.24
CA LEU A 144 17.79 -9.14 11.71
C LEU A 144 16.85 -9.49 10.56
N ASP A 145 15.92 -10.41 10.80
CA ASP A 145 14.85 -10.75 9.86
C ASP A 145 13.67 -9.79 10.04
N PHE A 146 13.51 -8.83 9.13
CA PHE A 146 12.39 -7.92 9.08
C PHE A 146 11.30 -8.44 8.15
N ILE A 147 10.09 -8.63 8.67
CA ILE A 147 8.91 -9.09 7.92
C ILE A 147 7.83 -8.01 8.01
N PRO A 148 7.72 -7.12 7.00
CA PRO A 148 6.77 -6.00 7.01
C PRO A 148 5.31 -6.43 7.17
N SER A 149 4.87 -7.47 6.46
CA SER A 149 3.50 -7.98 6.53
C SER A 149 3.08 -8.40 7.92
N ALA A 150 3.99 -9.04 8.64
CA ALA A 150 3.77 -9.45 10.03
C ALA A 150 4.02 -8.32 11.03
N LYS A 151 4.52 -7.14 10.56
CA LYS A 151 4.98 -6.03 11.39
C LYS A 151 5.92 -6.49 12.50
N THR A 152 6.92 -7.29 12.11
CA THR A 152 7.86 -7.88 13.06
C THR A 152 9.29 -7.80 12.58
N ILE A 153 10.20 -7.70 13.54
CA ILE A 153 11.63 -7.89 13.32
C ILE A 153 12.19 -8.81 14.40
N ALA A 154 13.04 -9.74 14.01
CA ALA A 154 13.57 -10.77 14.88
C ALA A 154 15.08 -10.93 14.69
N SER A 155 15.77 -11.28 15.75
CA SER A 155 17.19 -11.67 15.68
C SER A 155 17.32 -13.05 15.04
N ARG A 156 18.33 -13.23 14.20
CA ARG A 156 18.69 -14.57 13.65
C ARG A 156 19.50 -15.41 14.63
N THR A 157 20.15 -14.74 15.58
CA THR A 157 21.05 -15.39 16.54
C THR A 157 20.39 -15.71 17.85
N SER A 158 19.28 -15.05 18.17
CA SER A 158 18.47 -15.29 19.38
C SER A 158 17.00 -15.49 19.00
N ALA A 159 16.25 -16.17 19.88
CA ALA A 159 14.80 -16.33 19.71
C ALA A 159 14.00 -15.02 19.92
N SER A 160 14.69 -13.90 20.04
CA SER A 160 14.08 -12.60 20.36
C SER A 160 13.42 -11.98 19.14
N LYS A 161 12.15 -11.57 19.32
CA LYS A 161 11.31 -10.95 18.30
C LYS A 161 10.54 -9.78 18.88
N VAL A 162 10.43 -8.69 18.13
CA VAL A 162 9.64 -7.52 18.52
C VAL A 162 8.56 -7.21 17.49
N LYS A 163 7.42 -6.74 18.00
CA LYS A 163 6.29 -6.24 17.19
C LYS A 163 6.49 -4.74 16.92
N LEU A 164 6.28 -4.36 15.68
CA LEU A 164 6.35 -2.98 15.19
C LEU A 164 4.96 -2.39 15.04
N THR A 165 4.86 -1.09 15.21
CA THR A 165 3.68 -0.34 14.79
C THR A 165 3.72 -0.11 13.28
N GLU A 166 2.60 0.35 12.71
CA GLU A 166 2.53 0.71 11.29
C GLU A 166 3.63 1.69 10.88
N LYS A 167 3.75 2.80 11.62
CA LYS A 167 4.75 3.84 11.33
C LYS A 167 6.19 3.35 11.47
N GLU A 168 6.48 2.52 12.47
CA GLU A 168 7.79 1.89 12.63
C GLU A 168 8.12 0.93 11.47
N THR A 169 7.12 0.19 10.99
CA THR A 169 7.25 -0.68 9.81
C THR A 169 7.54 0.15 8.55
N MET A 170 6.79 1.23 8.32
CA MET A 170 7.01 2.14 7.20
C MET A 170 8.41 2.79 7.24
N ILE A 171 8.87 3.20 8.41
CA ILE A 171 10.23 3.74 8.60
C ILE A 171 11.29 2.72 8.16
N LEU A 172 11.20 1.48 8.66
CA LEU A 172 12.17 0.43 8.28
C LEU A 172 12.10 0.07 6.81
N LYS A 173 10.89 -0.01 6.22
CA LYS A 173 10.71 -0.23 4.77
C LYS A 173 11.42 0.86 3.96
N LEU A 174 11.21 2.11 4.32
CA LEU A 174 11.77 3.26 3.61
C LEU A 174 13.30 3.30 3.72
N LEU A 175 13.84 3.10 4.92
CA LEU A 175 15.29 3.05 5.14
C LEU A 175 15.93 1.87 4.40
N ASN A 176 15.29 0.69 4.42
CA ASN A 176 15.81 -0.50 3.72
C ASN A 176 15.78 -0.34 2.20
N LYS A 177 14.73 0.29 1.66
CA LYS A 177 14.62 0.60 0.22
C LYS A 177 15.74 1.51 -0.28
N ASN A 178 16.20 2.43 0.57
CA ASN A 178 17.21 3.43 0.22
C ASN A 178 18.62 3.05 0.67
N ALA A 179 18.80 1.95 1.40
CA ALA A 179 20.11 1.52 1.87
C ALA A 179 21.10 1.33 0.70
N PRO A 180 22.37 1.76 0.88
CA PRO A 180 23.00 2.33 2.10
C PRO A 180 22.80 3.86 2.26
N HIS A 181 22.05 4.51 1.38
CA HIS A 181 21.90 5.96 1.34
C HIS A 181 21.01 6.48 2.48
N MET A 182 21.28 7.72 2.88
CA MET A 182 20.49 8.46 3.85
C MET A 182 19.14 8.88 3.22
N VAL A 183 18.09 8.87 4.03
CA VAL A 183 16.80 9.45 3.71
C VAL A 183 16.62 10.72 4.55
N MET A 184 16.29 11.83 3.89
CA MET A 184 16.10 13.13 4.53
C MET A 184 14.88 13.08 5.47
N ARG A 185 14.90 13.89 6.55
CA ARG A 185 13.75 13.97 7.49
C ARG A 185 12.46 14.40 6.81
N GLU A 186 12.55 15.36 5.90
CA GLU A 186 11.41 15.89 5.16
C GLU A 186 10.79 14.83 4.25
N ASP A 187 11.62 14.06 3.55
CA ASP A 187 11.17 12.97 2.69
C ASP A 187 10.49 11.87 3.51
N MET A 188 11.07 11.51 4.66
CA MET A 188 10.45 10.55 5.58
C MET A 188 9.10 11.01 6.10
N LEU A 189 8.98 12.29 6.47
CA LEU A 189 7.71 12.87 6.92
C LEU A 189 6.67 12.84 5.80
N SER A 190 7.07 13.27 4.60
CA SER A 190 6.21 13.28 3.42
C SER A 190 5.74 11.88 3.03
N GLU A 191 6.64 10.88 2.92
CA GLU A 191 6.30 9.53 2.50
C GLU A 191 5.49 8.75 3.55
N ILE A 192 5.76 8.97 4.84
CA ILE A 192 5.17 8.16 5.91
C ILE A 192 3.89 8.79 6.48
N TRP A 193 3.78 10.10 6.50
CA TRP A 193 2.62 10.81 7.07
C TRP A 193 1.84 11.65 6.07
N GLY A 194 2.36 11.84 4.84
CA GLY A 194 1.78 12.72 3.83
C GLY A 194 1.94 14.21 4.20
N PHE A 195 1.40 15.08 3.35
CA PHE A 195 1.43 16.54 3.58
C PHE A 195 0.37 16.97 4.61
N GLN A 196 0.49 16.56 5.86
CA GLN A 196 -0.38 17.08 6.93
C GLN A 196 0.21 18.37 7.50
N LYS A 197 -0.54 19.49 7.43
CA LYS A 197 -0.18 20.74 8.09
C LYS A 197 -0.05 20.52 9.61
N GLY A 198 1.15 20.78 10.15
CA GLY A 198 1.43 20.69 11.60
C GLY A 198 2.28 19.50 12.03
N LEU A 199 2.68 18.61 11.14
CA LEU A 199 3.67 17.58 11.46
C LEU A 199 5.07 18.23 11.54
N THR A 200 5.69 18.07 12.70
CA THR A 200 7.06 18.55 12.93
C THR A 200 8.05 17.37 12.87
N THR A 201 9.32 17.68 12.65
CA THR A 201 10.42 16.70 12.75
C THR A 201 10.41 15.94 14.07
N HIS A 202 9.88 16.55 15.13
CA HIS A 202 9.74 15.95 16.46
C HIS A 202 8.84 14.70 16.46
N THR A 203 7.82 14.63 15.58
CA THR A 203 7.00 13.42 15.44
C THR A 203 7.84 12.24 14.92
N LEU A 204 8.65 12.48 13.88
CA LEU A 204 9.56 11.47 13.33
C LEU A 204 10.58 11.02 14.37
N GLU A 205 11.21 11.97 15.07
CA GLU A 205 12.21 11.70 16.12
C GLU A 205 11.66 10.81 17.22
N THR A 206 10.42 11.06 17.66
CA THR A 206 9.74 10.22 18.64
C THR A 206 9.55 8.79 18.17
N HIS A 207 9.18 8.59 16.90
CA HIS A 207 9.02 7.25 16.33
C HIS A 207 10.38 6.54 16.17
N ILE A 208 11.41 7.25 15.72
CA ILE A 208 12.78 6.72 15.62
C ILE A 208 13.29 6.32 17.00
N TYR A 209 13.10 7.15 18.04
CA TYR A 209 13.49 6.82 19.41
C TYR A 209 12.82 5.53 19.89
N ARG A 210 11.49 5.42 19.76
CA ARG A 210 10.74 4.22 20.15
C ARG A 210 11.17 2.98 19.38
N LEU A 211 11.43 3.13 18.09
CA LEU A 211 11.90 2.06 17.24
C LEU A 211 13.28 1.57 17.68
N ARG A 212 14.21 2.47 17.98
CA ARG A 212 15.53 2.13 18.54
C ARG A 212 15.42 1.38 19.87
N GLN A 213 14.54 1.81 20.77
CA GLN A 213 14.28 1.11 22.03
C GLN A 213 13.77 -0.33 21.83
N LYS A 214 12.98 -0.56 20.78
CA LYS A 214 12.52 -1.91 20.42
C LYS A 214 13.65 -2.75 19.82
N LEU A 215 14.44 -2.18 18.93
CA LEU A 215 15.57 -2.85 18.30
C LEU A 215 16.65 -3.24 19.32
N ALA A 216 16.92 -2.40 20.30
CA ALA A 216 17.86 -2.70 21.39
C ALA A 216 17.46 -3.92 22.26
N ARG A 217 16.24 -4.44 22.12
CA ARG A 217 15.83 -5.69 22.80
C ARG A 217 16.26 -6.95 22.07
N ILE A 218 16.71 -6.83 20.81
CA ILE A 218 16.99 -7.96 19.93
C ILE A 218 18.40 -7.90 19.33
N THR A 219 19.11 -6.79 19.50
CA THR A 219 20.50 -6.61 19.08
C THR A 219 21.17 -5.51 19.90
N ASP A 220 22.44 -5.67 20.18
CA ASP A 220 23.27 -4.65 20.84
C ASP A 220 23.87 -3.66 19.81
N GLU A 221 23.84 -4.02 18.53
CA GLU A 221 24.37 -3.19 17.45
C GLU A 221 23.36 -2.12 17.01
N PRO A 222 23.84 -0.91 16.67
CA PRO A 222 22.99 0.15 16.16
C PRO A 222 22.46 -0.21 14.77
N VAL A 223 21.11 -0.22 14.62
CA VAL A 223 20.45 -0.54 13.34
C VAL A 223 20.16 0.73 12.54
N ILE A 224 19.81 1.82 13.21
CA ILE A 224 19.47 3.10 12.58
C ILE A 224 20.46 4.16 13.02
N ILE A 225 21.15 4.76 12.05
CA ILE A 225 22.10 5.83 12.25
C ILE A 225 21.43 7.17 11.98
N THR A 226 21.68 8.15 12.87
CA THR A 226 21.35 9.56 12.62
C THR A 226 22.45 10.18 11.78
N ALA A 227 22.10 10.76 10.66
CA ALA A 227 22.96 11.64 9.87
C ALA A 227 22.53 13.10 10.05
N GLN A 228 23.29 14.05 9.50
CA GLN A 228 23.07 15.48 9.72
C GLN A 228 21.61 15.90 9.45
N ASP A 229 21.04 15.47 8.30
CA ASP A 229 19.71 15.89 7.85
C ASP A 229 18.72 14.73 7.73
N GLY A 230 19.06 13.54 8.22
CA GLY A 230 18.21 12.36 8.02
C GLY A 230 18.63 11.15 8.83
N TYR A 231 18.19 9.99 8.33
CA TYR A 231 18.46 8.68 8.91
C TYR A 231 18.86 7.68 7.82
N ARG A 232 19.68 6.71 8.18
CA ARG A 232 20.01 5.56 7.34
C ARG A 232 20.11 4.28 8.16
N LEU A 233 20.11 3.14 7.51
CA LEU A 233 20.53 1.91 8.18
C LEU A 233 22.05 1.94 8.44
N ALA A 234 22.47 1.27 9.49
CA ALA A 234 23.90 1.06 9.72
C ALA A 234 24.51 0.21 8.60
N ASP A 235 25.76 0.41 8.31
CA ASP A 235 26.51 -0.44 7.39
C ASP A 235 26.68 -1.84 8.03
N LYS A 236 26.76 -2.88 7.17
CA LYS A 236 27.06 -4.25 7.63
C LYS A 236 28.49 -4.37 8.07
#